data_aafef0b3f9bdf4e0b2c9436702cbdbb0
#
_entry.id   aafef0b3f9bdf4e0b2c9436702cbdbb0
#
_cell.length_a   1.000
_cell.length_b   1.000
_cell.length_c   1.000
_cell.angle_alpha   90.00
_cell.angle_beta   90.00
_cell.angle_gamma   90.00
#
_symmetry.space_group_name_H-M   'P 1'
#
loop_
_entity.id
_entity.type
_entity.pdbx_description
1 polymer ?
#
loop_
_entity_poly.entity_id
_entity_poly.type
_entity_poly.pdbx_seq_one_letter_code
_entity_poly.pdbx_strand_id
1 'polypeptide(L)'
;MTRLYMMADNELYVNFCIAVHRLKAPIELLGGLIGRDISILNPAVSRLHPEVVLLSVKDLKEDTIKEIEHIRKENPDLGFVLLLEVFNSQDTEKLRRLSLIKSEGGTAIFLKRRLAKIEWLCIIVSAVSQGQLIIDASLTPYMFSGKPGYTFLKKFSLMELEIISLLANGYTDPAIAATLCIDDKTVEQQLNNIYSKLKSDSEIADEYLRVSLAKLFLEAVNDLNRNEELIVQNAVNQM
;
A
#
# COMPACT_ATOMS: atom_id res chain seq x y z
N MET A 1 2.47 25.10 -1.06
CA MET A 1 1.52 24.60 -0.05
C MET A 1 0.61 23.66 -0.80
N THR A 2 0.57 22.37 -0.45
CA THR A 2 -0.16 21.34 -1.23
C THR A 2 -1.65 21.44 -0.98
N ARG A 3 -2.45 21.62 -2.03
CA ARG A 3 -3.92 21.72 -1.98
C ARG A 3 -4.54 20.34 -1.95
N LEU A 4 -5.14 19.97 -0.82
CA LEU A 4 -5.68 18.65 -0.57
C LEU A 4 -7.21 18.65 -0.47
N TYR A 5 -7.86 17.75 -1.19
CA TYR A 5 -9.24 17.35 -0.96
C TYR A 5 -9.29 15.97 -0.34
N MET A 6 -10.13 15.75 0.67
CA MET A 6 -10.14 14.51 1.43
C MET A 6 -11.52 13.87 1.46
N MET A 7 -11.60 12.58 1.12
CA MET A 7 -12.80 11.75 1.28
C MET A 7 -12.50 10.62 2.25
N ALA A 8 -13.02 10.72 3.47
CA ALA A 8 -12.68 9.82 4.57
C ALA A 8 -13.82 9.70 5.58
N ASP A 9 -13.69 8.77 6.54
CA ASP A 9 -14.52 8.80 7.73
C ASP A 9 -14.18 9.99 8.63
N ASN A 10 -15.10 10.32 9.52
CA ASN A 10 -14.98 11.50 10.39
C ASN A 10 -13.72 11.44 11.28
N GLU A 11 -13.39 10.27 11.80
CA GLU A 11 -12.25 10.10 12.70
C GLU A 11 -10.93 10.40 11.99
N LEU A 12 -10.73 9.80 10.83
CA LEU A 12 -9.53 10.04 10.01
C LEU A 12 -9.42 11.50 9.61
N TYR A 13 -10.53 12.12 9.19
CA TYR A 13 -10.56 13.54 8.79
C TYR A 13 -10.12 14.45 9.95
N VAL A 14 -10.74 14.31 11.13
CA VAL A 14 -10.42 15.14 12.30
C VAL A 14 -8.98 14.94 12.75
N ASN A 15 -8.52 13.68 12.87
CA ASN A 15 -7.17 13.37 13.29
C ASN A 15 -6.13 13.92 12.31
N PHE A 16 -6.42 13.88 11.01
CA PHE A 16 -5.54 14.47 10.00
C PHE A 16 -5.47 15.99 10.09
N CYS A 17 -6.61 16.67 10.26
CA CYS A 17 -6.63 18.12 10.49
C CYS A 17 -5.78 18.53 11.71
N ILE A 18 -5.89 17.78 12.82
CA ILE A 18 -5.07 17.99 14.02
C ILE A 18 -3.58 17.80 13.70
N ALA A 19 -3.23 16.74 12.97
CA ALA A 19 -1.83 16.48 12.58
C ALA A 19 -1.25 17.59 11.69
N VAL A 20 -1.98 18.04 10.68
CA VAL A 20 -1.60 19.15 9.79
C VAL A 20 -1.32 20.41 10.61
N HIS A 21 -2.21 20.75 11.53
CA HIS A 21 -2.06 21.92 12.39
C HIS A 21 -0.85 21.79 13.33
N ARG A 22 -0.72 20.64 14.03
CA ARG A 22 0.35 20.37 15.00
C ARG A 22 1.74 20.41 14.36
N LEU A 23 1.88 19.84 13.17
CA LEU A 23 3.13 19.78 12.43
C LEU A 23 3.41 21.05 11.63
N LYS A 24 2.46 21.98 11.56
CA LYS A 24 2.51 23.11 10.64
C LYS A 24 2.84 22.66 9.21
N ALA A 25 2.25 21.52 8.81
CA ALA A 25 2.51 20.95 7.50
C ALA A 25 2.05 21.92 6.39
N PRO A 26 2.80 22.04 5.28
CA PRO A 26 2.46 22.94 4.19
C PRO A 26 1.31 22.38 3.34
N ILE A 27 0.19 22.06 3.99
CA ILE A 27 -1.02 21.47 3.37
C ILE A 27 -2.19 22.41 3.60
N GLU A 28 -2.87 22.75 2.52
CA GLU A 28 -4.15 23.48 2.51
C GLU A 28 -5.29 22.50 2.31
N LEU A 29 -6.13 22.33 3.31
CA LEU A 29 -7.34 21.51 3.23
C LEU A 29 -8.43 22.32 2.54
N LEU A 30 -8.73 22.00 1.29
CA LEU A 30 -9.79 22.66 0.50
C LEU A 30 -11.21 22.28 0.92
N GLY A 31 -11.31 21.18 1.67
CA GLY A 31 -12.55 20.63 2.16
C GLY A 31 -12.46 19.10 2.25
N GLY A 32 -13.54 18.51 2.69
CA GLY A 32 -13.65 17.06 2.80
C GLY A 32 -15.08 16.58 2.74
N LEU A 33 -15.24 15.35 2.33
CA LEU A 33 -16.50 14.64 2.38
C LEU A 33 -16.39 13.49 3.37
N ILE A 34 -17.32 13.46 4.30
CA ILE A 34 -17.50 12.32 5.18
C ILE A 34 -18.42 11.34 4.46
N GLY A 35 -17.86 10.28 3.89
CA GLY A 35 -18.61 9.28 3.15
C GLY A 35 -17.76 8.43 2.24
N ARG A 36 -18.42 7.53 1.49
CA ARG A 36 -17.77 6.57 0.59
C ARG A 36 -18.32 6.63 -0.84
N ASP A 37 -19.13 7.64 -1.15
CA ASP A 37 -19.69 7.80 -2.48
C ASP A 37 -18.68 8.49 -3.40
N ILE A 38 -18.02 7.70 -4.22
CA ILE A 38 -16.98 8.17 -5.14
C ILE A 38 -17.52 9.06 -6.26
N SER A 39 -18.83 8.98 -6.58
CA SER A 39 -19.43 9.72 -7.70
C SER A 39 -19.38 11.25 -7.55
N ILE A 40 -19.24 11.73 -6.32
CA ILE A 40 -19.11 13.16 -6.01
C ILE A 40 -17.67 13.69 -6.09
N LEU A 41 -16.71 12.80 -6.34
CA LEU A 41 -15.30 13.20 -6.40
C LEU A 41 -15.00 14.09 -7.61
N ASN A 42 -15.46 13.71 -8.80
CA ASN A 42 -15.20 14.47 -10.02
C ASN A 42 -15.74 15.90 -9.97
N PRO A 43 -16.99 16.16 -9.55
CA PRO A 43 -17.48 17.52 -9.34
C PRO A 43 -16.66 18.33 -8.32
N ALA A 44 -16.16 17.68 -7.26
CA ALA A 44 -15.33 18.35 -6.26
C ALA A 44 -13.96 18.72 -6.82
N VAL A 45 -13.31 17.81 -7.56
CA VAL A 45 -12.03 18.06 -8.24
C VAL A 45 -12.13 19.18 -9.23
N SER A 46 -13.16 19.16 -10.09
CA SER A 46 -13.39 20.20 -11.13
C SER A 46 -13.62 21.58 -10.54
N ARG A 47 -14.24 21.68 -9.35
CA ARG A 47 -14.53 22.95 -8.69
C ARG A 47 -13.38 23.47 -7.84
N LEU A 48 -12.70 22.60 -7.13
CA LEU A 48 -11.71 22.97 -6.12
C LEU A 48 -10.28 22.94 -6.63
N HIS A 49 -10.04 22.26 -7.73
CA HIS A 49 -8.71 22.05 -8.33
C HIS A 49 -7.65 21.66 -7.31
N PRO A 50 -7.83 20.54 -6.56
CA PRO A 50 -6.82 20.05 -5.64
C PRO A 50 -5.57 19.57 -6.39
N GLU A 51 -4.41 19.59 -5.72
CA GLU A 51 -3.19 18.94 -6.21
C GLU A 51 -3.16 17.47 -5.81
N VAL A 52 -3.78 17.13 -4.68
CA VAL A 52 -3.87 15.76 -4.16
C VAL A 52 -5.29 15.47 -3.67
N VAL A 53 -5.76 14.27 -3.95
CA VAL A 53 -6.98 13.70 -3.36
C VAL A 53 -6.61 12.54 -2.45
N LEU A 54 -7.06 12.58 -1.19
CA LEU A 54 -6.97 11.47 -0.26
C LEU A 54 -8.30 10.75 -0.17
N LEU A 55 -8.30 9.44 -0.47
CA LEU A 55 -9.48 8.58 -0.44
C LEU A 55 -9.29 7.47 0.59
N SER A 56 -10.18 7.40 1.59
CA SER A 56 -10.28 6.25 2.49
C SER A 56 -11.44 5.37 2.02
N VAL A 57 -11.11 4.19 1.49
CA VAL A 57 -12.08 3.23 0.95
C VAL A 57 -11.96 1.88 1.66
N LYS A 58 -13.06 1.13 1.65
CA LYS A 58 -13.06 -0.20 2.28
C LYS A 58 -12.16 -1.17 1.50
N ASP A 59 -12.34 -1.24 0.20
CA ASP A 59 -11.69 -2.15 -0.73
C ASP A 59 -11.56 -1.52 -2.12
N LEU A 60 -10.83 -2.15 -3.03
CA LEU A 60 -10.69 -1.72 -4.41
C LEU A 60 -11.87 -2.19 -5.27
N LYS A 61 -12.96 -1.43 -5.31
CA LYS A 61 -14.08 -1.68 -6.22
C LYS A 61 -13.76 -1.20 -7.63
N GLU A 62 -14.32 -1.89 -8.61
CA GLU A 62 -14.15 -1.54 -10.03
C GLU A 62 -14.64 -0.10 -10.34
N ASP A 63 -15.75 0.31 -9.73
CA ASP A 63 -16.28 1.66 -9.91
C ASP A 63 -15.33 2.74 -9.37
N THR A 64 -14.66 2.45 -8.23
CA THR A 64 -13.63 3.33 -7.67
C THR A 64 -12.44 3.49 -8.62
N ILE A 65 -12.00 2.38 -9.22
CA ILE A 65 -10.88 2.40 -10.17
C ILE A 65 -11.23 3.22 -11.41
N LYS A 66 -12.40 2.94 -12.01
CA LYS A 66 -12.87 3.66 -13.21
C LYS A 66 -13.01 5.16 -12.97
N GLU A 67 -13.52 5.55 -11.80
CA GLU A 67 -13.65 6.96 -11.43
C GLU A 67 -12.29 7.65 -11.30
N ILE A 68 -11.33 6.99 -10.62
CA ILE A 68 -9.96 7.51 -10.51
C ILE A 68 -9.30 7.62 -11.90
N GLU A 69 -9.44 6.60 -12.75
CA GLU A 69 -8.92 6.62 -14.12
C GLU A 69 -9.53 7.75 -14.95
N HIS A 70 -10.84 7.97 -14.82
CA HIS A 70 -11.57 9.05 -15.51
C HIS A 70 -11.06 10.42 -15.05
N ILE A 71 -11.01 10.65 -13.75
CA ILE A 71 -10.55 11.92 -13.17
C ILE A 71 -9.10 12.21 -13.58
N ARG A 72 -8.21 11.21 -13.56
CA ARG A 72 -6.82 11.37 -13.97
C ARG A 72 -6.64 11.68 -15.44
N LYS A 73 -7.51 11.14 -16.29
CA LYS A 73 -7.49 11.45 -17.72
C LYS A 73 -7.78 12.92 -18.00
N GLU A 74 -8.64 13.52 -17.18
CA GLU A 74 -9.00 14.95 -17.30
C GLU A 74 -8.03 15.85 -16.52
N ASN A 75 -7.37 15.30 -15.47
CA ASN A 75 -6.45 16.02 -14.58
C ASN A 75 -5.15 15.21 -14.39
N PRO A 76 -4.22 15.22 -15.35
CA PRO A 76 -3.02 14.37 -15.33
C PRO A 76 -2.07 14.67 -14.17
N ASP A 77 -2.06 15.91 -13.65
CA ASP A 77 -1.20 16.34 -12.54
C ASP A 77 -1.78 15.96 -11.16
N LEU A 78 -3.03 15.48 -11.12
CA LEU A 78 -3.70 15.17 -9.86
C LEU A 78 -3.12 13.93 -9.19
N GLY A 79 -2.60 14.11 -7.98
CA GLY A 79 -2.12 13.01 -7.14
C GLY A 79 -3.23 12.32 -6.35
N PHE A 80 -3.07 11.03 -6.09
CA PHE A 80 -4.01 10.23 -5.30
C PHE A 80 -3.32 9.53 -4.15
N VAL A 81 -3.89 9.66 -2.94
CA VAL A 81 -3.55 8.86 -1.76
C VAL A 81 -4.74 7.96 -1.44
N LEU A 82 -4.58 6.64 -1.58
CA LEU A 82 -5.60 5.65 -1.27
C LEU A 82 -5.27 4.94 0.04
N LEU A 83 -6.21 4.97 0.97
CA LEU A 83 -6.17 4.24 2.23
C LEU A 83 -7.21 3.13 2.19
N LEU A 84 -6.75 1.88 2.09
CA LEU A 84 -7.59 0.71 2.04
C LEU A 84 -7.80 0.14 3.45
N GLU A 85 -9.03 -0.19 3.82
CA GLU A 85 -9.29 -0.95 5.05
C GLU A 85 -8.92 -2.43 4.85
N VAL A 86 -9.25 -2.96 3.68
CA VAL A 86 -9.00 -4.37 3.30
C VAL A 86 -8.45 -4.44 1.88
N PHE A 87 -7.50 -5.34 1.66
CA PHE A 87 -7.02 -5.73 0.34
C PHE A 87 -7.17 -7.24 0.17
N ASN A 88 -7.70 -7.66 -0.97
CA ASN A 88 -7.83 -9.06 -1.35
C ASN A 88 -6.88 -9.37 -2.51
N SER A 89 -6.28 -10.54 -2.52
CA SER A 89 -5.39 -10.96 -3.61
C SER A 89 -6.06 -11.00 -4.99
N GLN A 90 -7.39 -11.08 -5.03
CA GLN A 90 -8.19 -10.98 -6.26
C GLN A 90 -8.16 -9.56 -6.86
N ASP A 91 -7.84 -8.54 -6.07
CA ASP A 91 -7.79 -7.15 -6.50
C ASP A 91 -6.40 -6.73 -7.05
N THR A 92 -5.50 -7.70 -7.22
CA THR A 92 -4.13 -7.48 -7.73
C THR A 92 -4.10 -6.69 -9.04
N GLU A 93 -4.97 -7.03 -10.00
CA GLU A 93 -5.01 -6.32 -11.28
C GLU A 93 -5.48 -4.88 -11.11
N LYS A 94 -6.43 -4.64 -10.24
CA LYS A 94 -6.90 -3.29 -9.89
C LYS A 94 -5.79 -2.45 -9.25
N LEU A 95 -5.03 -3.06 -8.31
CA LEU A 95 -3.88 -2.42 -7.70
C LEU A 95 -2.84 -1.99 -8.75
N ARG A 96 -2.54 -2.87 -9.70
CA ARG A 96 -1.62 -2.58 -10.81
C ARG A 96 -2.12 -1.46 -11.70
N ARG A 97 -3.38 -1.50 -12.11
CA ARG A 97 -3.98 -0.45 -12.94
C ARG A 97 -3.78 0.92 -12.30
N LEU A 98 -4.07 1.05 -11.00
CA LEU A 98 -3.89 2.30 -10.27
C LEU A 98 -2.43 2.76 -10.18
N SER A 99 -1.50 1.82 -10.02
CA SER A 99 -0.07 2.13 -9.82
C SER A 99 0.67 2.42 -11.12
N LEU A 100 0.20 1.86 -12.24
CA LEU A 100 0.82 1.99 -13.55
C LEU A 100 0.17 3.07 -14.43
N ILE A 101 -0.81 3.80 -13.92
CA ILE A 101 -1.39 4.93 -14.66
C ILE A 101 -0.28 5.95 -14.89
N LYS A 102 0.09 6.14 -16.17
CA LYS A 102 1.00 7.20 -16.56
C LYS A 102 0.31 8.55 -16.35
N SER A 103 0.68 9.23 -15.29
CA SER A 103 0.23 10.60 -15.02
C SER A 103 1.36 11.34 -14.32
N GLU A 104 1.39 12.66 -14.41
CA GLU A 104 2.37 13.50 -13.71
C GLU A 104 2.09 13.55 -12.22
N GLY A 105 0.81 13.38 -11.84
CA GLY A 105 0.38 13.27 -10.45
C GLY A 105 0.79 11.94 -9.80
N GLY A 106 1.34 12.00 -8.60
CA GLY A 106 1.79 10.83 -7.84
C GLY A 106 0.65 9.91 -7.38
N THR A 107 1.04 8.75 -6.90
CA THR A 107 0.10 7.78 -6.31
C THR A 107 0.66 7.22 -5.01
N ALA A 108 -0.15 7.19 -3.96
CA ALA A 108 0.17 6.44 -2.76
C ALA A 108 -0.95 5.43 -2.44
N ILE A 109 -0.61 4.19 -2.12
CA ILE A 109 -1.58 3.16 -1.75
C ILE A 109 -1.12 2.46 -0.47
N PHE A 110 -1.91 2.56 0.59
CA PHE A 110 -1.61 2.00 1.90
C PHE A 110 -2.80 1.24 2.48
N LEU A 111 -2.49 0.27 3.34
CA LEU A 111 -3.48 -0.29 4.25
C LEU A 111 -3.65 0.64 5.46
N LYS A 112 -4.89 1.10 5.72
CA LYS A 112 -5.22 2.06 6.79
C LYS A 112 -4.66 1.62 8.15
N ARG A 113 -4.73 0.33 8.48
CA ARG A 113 -4.20 -0.27 9.72
C ARG A 113 -2.68 -0.17 9.88
N ARG A 114 -1.92 0.06 8.80
CA ARG A 114 -0.46 0.19 8.83
C ARG A 114 0.05 1.62 8.97
N LEU A 115 -0.85 2.58 8.92
CA LEU A 115 -0.50 3.96 9.25
C LEU A 115 -0.29 4.07 10.76
N ALA A 116 0.91 3.71 11.21
CA ALA A 116 1.30 3.76 12.61
C ALA A 116 1.12 5.14 13.23
N LYS A 117 1.23 6.20 12.42
CA LYS A 117 1.04 7.59 12.83
C LYS A 117 0.36 8.37 11.71
N ILE A 118 -0.68 9.09 12.06
CA ILE A 118 -1.44 9.95 11.14
C ILE A 118 -0.55 11.03 10.50
N GLU A 119 0.50 11.45 11.20
CA GLU A 119 1.46 12.45 10.73
C GLU A 119 2.20 12.03 9.46
N TRP A 120 2.37 10.75 9.24
CA TRP A 120 2.99 10.25 8.01
C TRP A 120 2.19 10.58 6.76
N LEU A 121 0.86 10.72 6.89
CA LEU A 121 0.04 11.18 5.77
C LEU A 121 0.44 12.57 5.27
N CYS A 122 0.93 13.46 6.14
CA CYS A 122 1.42 14.76 5.71
C CYS A 122 2.63 14.63 4.78
N ILE A 123 3.54 13.70 5.10
CA ILE A 123 4.73 13.41 4.26
C ILE A 123 4.29 12.75 2.95
N ILE A 124 3.39 11.78 3.02
CA ILE A 124 2.88 11.05 1.85
C ILE A 124 2.16 12.00 0.90
N VAL A 125 1.28 12.87 1.40
CA VAL A 125 0.57 13.88 0.60
C VAL A 125 1.56 14.80 -0.12
N SER A 126 2.61 15.26 0.57
CA SER A 126 3.66 16.09 -0.03
C SER A 126 4.44 15.35 -1.11
N ALA A 127 4.79 14.09 -0.89
CA ALA A 127 5.50 13.27 -1.88
C ALA A 127 4.64 12.98 -3.12
N VAL A 128 3.35 12.71 -2.91
CA VAL A 128 2.37 12.48 -4.00
C VAL A 128 2.15 13.74 -4.83
N SER A 129 2.13 14.94 -4.22
CA SER A 129 2.06 16.20 -4.98
C SER A 129 3.29 16.47 -5.86
N GLN A 130 4.39 15.75 -5.61
CA GLN A 130 5.63 15.78 -6.40
C GLN A 130 5.73 14.65 -7.42
N GLY A 131 4.64 13.93 -7.69
CA GLY A 131 4.60 12.86 -8.67
C GLY A 131 5.12 11.50 -8.19
N GLN A 132 5.39 11.32 -6.88
CA GLN A 132 5.99 10.08 -6.38
C GLN A 132 4.96 8.93 -6.31
N LEU A 133 5.44 7.72 -6.65
CA LEU A 133 4.70 6.47 -6.43
C LEU A 133 5.15 5.84 -5.11
N ILE A 134 4.21 5.66 -4.18
CA ILE A 134 4.47 5.08 -2.87
C ILE A 134 3.48 3.94 -2.61
N ILE A 135 3.98 2.73 -2.46
CA ILE A 135 3.16 1.54 -2.22
C ILE A 135 3.50 0.95 -0.85
N ASP A 136 2.46 0.63 -0.08
CA ASP A 136 2.65 -0.14 1.16
C ASP A 136 3.45 -1.42 0.88
N ALA A 137 4.50 -1.65 1.67
CA ALA A 137 5.41 -2.79 1.48
C ALA A 137 4.67 -4.14 1.43
N SER A 138 3.55 -4.28 2.14
CA SER A 138 2.74 -5.50 2.11
C SER A 138 1.95 -5.68 0.80
N LEU A 139 1.74 -4.61 0.03
CA LEU A 139 1.07 -4.66 -1.28
C LEU A 139 2.06 -4.89 -2.43
N THR A 140 3.34 -4.59 -2.22
CA THR A 140 4.39 -4.72 -3.23
C THR A 140 4.44 -6.10 -3.91
N PRO A 141 4.33 -7.24 -3.20
CA PRO A 141 4.33 -8.56 -3.84
C PRO A 141 3.22 -8.73 -4.90
N TYR A 142 2.08 -8.09 -4.72
CA TYR A 142 0.95 -8.18 -5.64
C TYR A 142 1.14 -7.33 -6.91
N MET A 143 2.02 -6.34 -6.87
CA MET A 143 2.37 -5.53 -8.04
C MET A 143 3.07 -6.33 -9.13
N PHE A 144 3.82 -7.34 -8.75
CA PHE A 144 4.72 -8.10 -9.62
C PHE A 144 4.23 -9.53 -9.92
N SER A 145 2.91 -9.80 -9.84
CA SER A 145 2.33 -11.11 -10.13
C SER A 145 2.69 -11.58 -11.54
N GLY A 146 3.11 -12.83 -11.66
CA GLY A 146 3.62 -13.44 -12.91
C GLY A 146 5.13 -13.67 -12.92
N LYS A 147 5.88 -13.20 -11.93
CA LYS A 147 7.31 -13.48 -11.76
C LYS A 147 7.55 -14.64 -10.78
N PRO A 148 8.65 -15.42 -10.90
CA PRO A 148 8.89 -16.60 -10.04
C PRO A 148 8.85 -16.30 -8.54
N GLY A 149 9.49 -15.23 -8.06
CA GLY A 149 9.44 -14.82 -6.66
C GLY A 149 8.03 -14.47 -6.17
N TYR A 150 7.18 -13.98 -7.04
CA TYR A 150 5.80 -13.66 -6.72
C TYR A 150 4.94 -14.92 -6.48
N THR A 151 5.18 -16.01 -7.18
CA THR A 151 4.42 -17.26 -7.01
C THR A 151 4.56 -17.79 -5.58
N PHE A 152 5.74 -17.63 -4.99
CA PHE A 152 5.97 -17.95 -3.58
C PHE A 152 5.15 -17.04 -2.65
N LEU A 153 5.25 -15.73 -2.82
CA LEU A 153 4.60 -14.74 -1.94
C LEU A 153 3.06 -14.80 -2.01
N LYS A 154 2.50 -15.14 -3.17
CA LYS A 154 1.05 -15.25 -3.39
C LYS A 154 0.36 -16.30 -2.51
N LYS A 155 1.09 -17.26 -1.98
CA LYS A 155 0.55 -18.31 -1.11
C LYS A 155 0.14 -17.81 0.27
N PHE A 156 0.63 -16.65 0.67
CA PHE A 156 0.47 -16.10 2.00
C PHE A 156 -0.54 -14.96 2.01
N SER A 157 -1.32 -14.87 3.09
CA SER A 157 -2.18 -13.74 3.38
C SER A 157 -1.32 -12.50 3.74
N LEU A 158 -1.93 -11.31 3.75
CA LEU A 158 -1.22 -10.09 4.15
C LEU A 158 -0.65 -10.18 5.56
N MET A 159 -1.40 -10.74 6.51
CA MET A 159 -0.94 -10.95 7.89
C MET A 159 0.26 -11.91 7.94
N GLU A 160 0.19 -13.00 7.18
CA GLU A 160 1.30 -13.96 7.09
C GLU A 160 2.55 -13.32 6.47
N LEU A 161 2.40 -12.51 5.41
CA LEU A 161 3.52 -11.77 4.81
C LEU A 161 4.14 -10.75 5.75
N GLU A 162 3.34 -10.10 6.59
CA GLU A 162 3.83 -9.20 7.63
C GLU A 162 4.70 -9.94 8.65
N ILE A 163 4.19 -11.09 9.12
CA ILE A 163 4.93 -11.96 10.04
C ILE A 163 6.23 -12.47 9.41
N ILE A 164 6.17 -12.94 8.14
CA ILE A 164 7.35 -13.41 7.41
C ILE A 164 8.37 -12.29 7.24
N SER A 165 7.93 -11.08 6.93
CA SER A 165 8.81 -9.90 6.77
C SER A 165 9.54 -9.57 8.07
N LEU A 166 8.84 -9.53 9.20
CA LEU A 166 9.44 -9.27 10.51
C LEU A 166 10.41 -10.40 10.91
N LEU A 167 10.01 -11.66 10.66
CA LEU A 167 10.85 -12.82 10.89
C LEU A 167 12.14 -12.76 10.07
N ALA A 168 12.05 -12.41 8.79
CA ALA A 168 13.21 -12.26 7.89
C ALA A 168 14.15 -11.13 8.32
N ASN A 169 13.63 -10.11 9.00
CA ASN A 169 14.41 -9.04 9.64
C ASN A 169 14.93 -9.40 11.04
N GLY A 170 14.81 -10.66 11.48
CA GLY A 170 15.39 -11.16 12.71
C GLY A 170 14.55 -10.92 13.98
N TYR A 171 13.28 -10.51 13.85
CA TYR A 171 12.41 -10.34 15.02
C TYR A 171 12.07 -11.69 15.66
N THR A 172 12.02 -11.70 17.00
CA THR A 172 11.50 -12.82 17.78
C THR A 172 9.98 -12.83 17.79
N ASP A 173 9.36 -13.98 18.10
CA ASP A 173 7.89 -14.09 18.09
C ASP A 173 7.21 -13.09 19.06
N PRO A 174 7.73 -12.86 20.30
CA PRO A 174 7.19 -11.79 21.15
C PRO A 174 7.36 -10.37 20.55
N ALA A 175 8.47 -10.11 19.84
CA ALA A 175 8.68 -8.83 19.18
C ALA A 175 7.74 -8.63 17.98
N ILE A 176 7.44 -9.72 17.25
CA ILE A 176 6.43 -9.72 16.19
C ILE A 176 5.05 -9.42 16.77
N ALA A 177 4.65 -10.10 17.84
CA ALA A 177 3.39 -9.90 18.53
C ALA A 177 3.22 -8.44 18.97
N ALA A 178 4.25 -7.88 19.63
CA ALA A 178 4.26 -6.48 20.05
C ALA A 178 4.17 -5.49 18.87
N THR A 179 4.89 -5.77 17.78
CA THR A 179 4.91 -4.90 16.59
C THR A 179 3.57 -4.88 15.86
N LEU A 180 2.90 -6.05 15.78
CA LEU A 180 1.61 -6.18 15.10
C LEU A 180 0.40 -5.93 16.01
N CYS A 181 0.64 -5.64 17.30
CA CYS A 181 -0.41 -5.45 18.31
C CYS A 181 -1.35 -6.67 18.41
N ILE A 182 -0.80 -7.89 18.38
CA ILE A 182 -1.52 -9.18 18.54
C ILE A 182 -0.88 -9.98 19.69
N ASP A 183 -1.57 -11.02 20.14
CA ASP A 183 -1.00 -11.90 21.18
C ASP A 183 -0.02 -12.93 20.62
N ASP A 184 0.91 -13.43 21.48
CA ASP A 184 1.94 -14.40 21.12
C ASP A 184 1.33 -15.69 20.53
N LYS A 185 0.19 -16.13 21.06
CA LYS A 185 -0.50 -17.34 20.58
C LYS A 185 -1.01 -17.17 19.15
N THR A 186 -1.45 -15.97 18.80
CA THR A 186 -1.85 -15.64 17.43
C THR A 186 -0.65 -15.70 16.50
N VAL A 187 0.52 -15.18 16.90
CA VAL A 187 1.76 -15.30 16.11
C VAL A 187 2.14 -16.77 15.90
N GLU A 188 2.11 -17.58 16.96
CA GLU A 188 2.38 -19.01 16.88
C GLU A 188 1.44 -19.74 15.91
N GLN A 189 0.14 -19.46 15.98
CA GLN A 189 -0.85 -20.03 15.06
C GLN A 189 -0.57 -19.64 13.61
N GLN A 190 -0.25 -18.37 13.34
CA GLN A 190 0.07 -17.91 12.00
C GLN A 190 1.36 -18.54 11.49
N LEU A 191 2.41 -18.66 12.30
CA LEU A 191 3.65 -19.35 11.94
C LEU A 191 3.41 -20.83 11.60
N ASN A 192 2.56 -21.53 12.35
CA ASN A 192 2.20 -22.90 12.06
C ASN A 192 1.47 -23.03 10.71
N ASN A 193 0.57 -22.10 10.39
CA ASN A 193 -0.10 -22.03 9.08
C ASN A 193 0.90 -21.77 7.96
N ILE A 194 1.82 -20.81 8.15
CA ILE A 194 2.88 -20.48 7.20
C ILE A 194 3.77 -21.69 6.91
N TYR A 195 4.23 -22.38 7.97
CA TYR A 195 5.07 -23.58 7.84
C TYR A 195 4.34 -24.72 7.14
N SER A 196 3.05 -24.90 7.41
CA SER A 196 2.23 -25.91 6.72
C SER A 196 2.16 -25.63 5.21
N LYS A 197 1.97 -24.37 4.82
CA LYS A 197 1.97 -23.96 3.41
C LYS A 197 3.35 -24.11 2.76
N LEU A 198 4.43 -23.88 3.50
CA LEU A 198 5.79 -24.04 3.01
C LEU A 198 6.11 -25.54 2.76
N LYS A 199 5.72 -26.42 3.67
CA LYS A 199 5.95 -27.88 3.55
C LYS A 199 5.16 -28.49 2.40
N SER A 200 3.99 -27.98 2.06
CA SER A 200 3.20 -28.53 0.95
C SER A 200 3.91 -28.44 -0.41
N ASP A 201 4.90 -27.58 -0.53
CA ASP A 201 5.58 -27.28 -1.78
C ASP A 201 7.06 -27.69 -1.84
N SER A 202 7.64 -28.12 -0.70
CA SER A 202 9.06 -28.46 -0.63
C SER A 202 9.34 -29.43 0.50
N GLU A 203 10.25 -30.39 0.28
CA GLU A 203 10.77 -31.29 1.31
C GLU A 203 11.78 -30.57 2.22
N ILE A 204 11.31 -29.57 2.98
CA ILE A 204 12.16 -28.84 3.92
C ILE A 204 12.06 -29.51 5.29
N ALA A 205 13.21 -29.87 5.86
CA ALA A 205 13.26 -30.43 7.19
C ALA A 205 12.78 -29.44 8.25
N ASP A 206 12.07 -29.92 9.28
CA ASP A 206 11.44 -29.10 10.31
C ASP A 206 12.41 -28.16 11.05
N GLU A 207 13.65 -28.57 11.24
CA GLU A 207 14.69 -27.77 11.90
C GLU A 207 15.05 -26.47 11.18
N TYR A 208 14.82 -26.40 9.86
CA TYR A 208 15.26 -25.28 9.03
C TYR A 208 14.13 -24.40 8.52
N LEU A 209 12.88 -24.68 8.89
CA LEU A 209 11.72 -24.00 8.35
C LEU A 209 11.79 -22.47 8.49
N ARG A 210 12.21 -21.99 9.67
CA ARG A 210 12.32 -20.55 9.95
C ARG A 210 13.37 -19.88 9.06
N VAL A 211 14.52 -20.49 8.94
CA VAL A 211 15.64 -19.99 8.12
C VAL A 211 15.30 -20.07 6.63
N SER A 212 14.74 -21.20 6.21
CA SER A 212 14.33 -21.42 4.82
C SER A 212 13.25 -20.42 4.39
N LEU A 213 12.26 -20.17 5.26
CA LEU A 213 11.20 -19.19 5.02
C LEU A 213 11.78 -17.79 4.85
N ALA A 214 12.66 -17.36 5.77
CA ALA A 214 13.31 -16.05 5.70
C ALA A 214 14.14 -15.91 4.41
N LYS A 215 14.91 -16.93 4.06
CA LYS A 215 15.73 -16.96 2.84
C LYS A 215 14.85 -16.84 1.58
N LEU A 216 13.83 -17.68 1.44
CA LEU A 216 12.92 -17.67 0.30
C LEU A 216 12.18 -16.33 0.16
N PHE A 217 11.79 -15.72 1.28
CA PHE A 217 11.17 -14.40 1.28
C PHE A 217 12.14 -13.33 0.79
N LEU A 218 13.37 -13.28 1.30
CA LEU A 218 14.39 -12.32 0.90
C LEU A 218 14.79 -12.51 -0.57
N GLU A 219 14.91 -13.74 -1.05
CA GLU A 219 15.17 -14.04 -2.47
C GLU A 219 14.00 -13.53 -3.34
N ALA A 220 12.75 -13.81 -2.95
CA ALA A 220 11.58 -13.35 -3.68
C ALA A 220 11.50 -11.81 -3.74
N VAL A 221 11.80 -11.11 -2.65
CA VAL A 221 11.84 -9.64 -2.60
C VAL A 221 12.99 -9.09 -3.43
N ASN A 222 14.18 -9.69 -3.36
CA ASN A 222 15.34 -9.26 -4.16
C ASN A 222 15.10 -9.46 -5.67
N ASP A 223 14.46 -10.55 -6.09
CA ASP A 223 14.07 -10.78 -7.47
C ASP A 223 13.09 -9.72 -7.98
N LEU A 224 12.25 -9.21 -7.10
CA LEU A 224 11.34 -8.10 -7.43
C LEU A 224 12.12 -6.78 -7.59
N ASN A 225 13.01 -6.45 -6.67
CA ASN A 225 13.80 -5.22 -6.68
C ASN A 225 14.78 -5.12 -7.86
N ARG A 226 15.49 -6.21 -8.19
CA ARG A 226 16.38 -6.25 -9.37
C ARG A 226 15.67 -5.95 -10.69
N ASN A 227 14.38 -6.26 -10.75
CA ASN A 227 13.59 -5.99 -11.95
C ASN A 227 13.06 -4.55 -12.00
N GLU A 228 12.98 -3.83 -10.88
CA GLU A 228 12.68 -2.39 -10.87
C GLU A 228 13.82 -1.59 -11.47
N GLU A 229 15.07 -1.90 -11.11
CA GLU A 229 16.25 -1.26 -11.72
C GLU A 229 16.31 -1.46 -13.23
N LEU A 230 15.94 -2.66 -13.73
CA LEU A 230 15.87 -2.95 -15.17
C LEU A 230 14.73 -2.21 -15.88
N ILE A 231 13.60 -2.00 -15.23
CA ILE A 231 12.46 -1.25 -15.80
C ILE A 231 12.80 0.25 -15.87
N VAL A 232 13.40 0.80 -14.82
CA VAL A 232 13.85 2.21 -14.79
C VAL A 232 14.96 2.43 -15.81
N GLN A 233 15.92 1.50 -15.92
CA GLN A 233 17.03 1.60 -16.86
C GLN A 233 16.58 1.48 -18.33
N ASN A 234 15.57 0.63 -18.61
CA ASN A 234 14.98 0.53 -19.95
C ASN A 234 14.11 1.75 -20.30
N ALA A 235 13.46 2.38 -19.31
CA ALA A 235 12.72 3.62 -19.53
C ALA A 235 13.65 4.81 -19.81
N VAL A 236 14.81 4.87 -19.15
CA VAL A 236 15.85 5.89 -19.37
C VAL A 236 16.56 5.72 -20.72
N ASN A 237 16.76 4.47 -21.19
CA ASN A 237 17.42 4.19 -22.47
C ASN A 237 16.50 4.34 -23.70
N GLN A 238 15.20 4.62 -23.51
CA GLN A 238 14.23 4.89 -24.57
C GLN A 238 13.86 6.38 -24.71
N MET A 239 14.50 7.25 -23.94
CA MET A 239 14.48 8.71 -24.07
C MET A 239 15.71 9.20 -24.84
#